data_0bc1b8a4efe8d03486896891fd15868f
#
_entry.id   0bc1b8a4efe8d03486896891fd15868f
#
_cell.length_a   1.000
_cell.length_b   1.000
_cell.length_c   1.000
_cell.angle_alpha   90.00
_cell.angle_beta   90.00
_cell.angle_gamma   90.00
#
_symmetry.space_group_name_H-M   'P 1'
#
loop_
_entity.id
_entity.type
_entity.pdbx_description
1 polymer ?
#
loop_
_entity_poly.entity_id
_entity_poly.type
_entity_poly.pdbx_seq_one_letter_code
_entity_poly.pdbx_strand_id
1 'polypeptide(L)' 'MNYQIKFYKHLLSSDGHPFKVLQRMIPVDQSNSSDDAIRVAQRRFEGLENVADWRLHADCIEACVEQQRAQDSQAA' A
#
# COMPACT_ATOMS: atom_id res chain seq x y z
N MET A 1 5.80 -10.90 -10.44
CA MET A 1 6.47 -9.91 -9.61
C MET A 1 5.75 -9.71 -8.31
N ASN A 2 6.50 -9.37 -7.28
CA ASN A 2 5.91 -9.14 -5.97
C ASN A 2 5.84 -7.66 -5.70
N TYR A 3 4.72 -7.23 -5.13
CA TYR A 3 4.52 -5.82 -4.86
C TYR A 3 4.15 -5.61 -3.40
N GLN A 4 4.45 -4.43 -2.89
CA GLN A 4 3.95 -3.97 -1.61
C GLN A 4 3.03 -2.81 -1.90
N ILE A 5 1.78 -2.94 -1.53
CA ILE A 5 0.78 -1.92 -1.80
C ILE A 5 0.50 -1.18 -0.50
N LYS A 6 0.81 0.11 -0.50
CA LYS A 6 0.69 0.93 0.69
C LYS A 6 -0.52 1.83 0.60
N PHE A 7 -1.32 1.82 1.65
CA PHE A 7 -2.52 2.65 1.74
C PHE A 7 -2.24 3.77 2.71
N TYR A 8 -2.46 5.00 2.26
CA TYR A 8 -2.16 6.19 3.07
C TYR A 8 -3.40 7.01 3.34
N LYS A 9 -3.41 7.67 4.48
CA LYS A 9 -4.44 8.61 4.81
C LYS A 9 -3.83 9.99 4.86
N HIS A 10 -4.56 10.99 4.33
CA HIS A 10 -4.08 12.37 4.32
C HIS A 10 -4.61 13.07 5.55
N LEU A 11 -3.74 13.70 6.31
CA LEU A 11 -4.10 14.40 7.51
C LEU A 11 -3.53 15.81 7.48
N LEU A 12 -4.02 16.67 8.37
CA LEU A 12 -3.48 18.00 8.53
C LEU A 12 -2.84 18.08 9.89
N SER A 13 -1.67 18.71 9.95
CA SER A 13 -1.02 18.95 11.23
C SER A 13 -1.74 20.10 11.94
N SER A 14 -1.38 20.35 13.17
CA SER A 14 -2.05 21.40 13.94
C SER A 14 -1.84 22.78 13.32
N ASP A 15 -0.78 22.98 12.57
CA ASP A 15 -0.54 24.27 11.91
C ASP A 15 -1.01 24.26 10.45
N GLY A 16 -1.80 23.27 10.07
CA GLY A 16 -2.43 23.27 8.74
C GLY A 16 -1.63 22.65 7.62
N HIS A 17 -0.48 22.06 7.90
CA HIS A 17 0.32 21.46 6.85
C HIS A 17 -0.17 20.04 6.55
N PRO A 18 -0.37 19.71 5.26
CA PRO A 18 -0.82 18.37 4.91
C PRO A 18 0.32 17.36 5.02
N PHE A 19 0.00 16.15 5.44
CA PHE A 19 0.95 15.06 5.45
C PHE A 19 0.18 13.75 5.28
N LYS A 20 0.87 12.70 4.88
CA LYS A 20 0.22 11.40 4.71
C LYS A 20 0.80 10.40 5.70
N VAL A 21 -0.08 9.53 6.19
CA VAL A 21 0.30 8.53 7.18
C VAL A 21 -0.02 7.17 6.59
N LEU A 22 0.90 6.23 6.74
CA LEU A 22 0.69 4.87 6.28
C LEU A 22 -0.37 4.21 7.15
N GLN A 23 -1.48 3.80 6.52
CA GLN A 23 -2.55 3.11 7.20
C GLN A 23 -2.27 1.63 7.25
N ARG A 24 -1.88 1.06 6.12
CA ARG A 24 -1.66 -0.36 6.02
C ARG A 24 -0.83 -0.67 4.78
N MET A 25 0.01 -1.68 4.86
CA MET A 25 0.76 -2.16 3.72
C MET A 25 0.34 -3.60 3.47
N ILE A 26 -0.02 -3.90 2.24
CA ILE A 26 -0.47 -5.23 1.86
C ILE A 26 0.45 -5.80 0.80
N PRO A 27 1.14 -6.90 1.09
CA PRO A 27 1.98 -7.52 0.08
C PRO A 27 1.12 -8.32 -0.90
N VAL A 28 1.45 -8.25 -2.18
CA VAL A 28 0.77 -9.01 -3.21
C VAL A 28 1.84 -9.73 -4.03
N ASP A 29 1.85 -11.05 -3.95
CA ASP A 29 2.86 -11.85 -4.63
C ASP A 29 2.39 -12.28 -6.00
N GLN A 30 3.36 -12.45 -6.88
CA GLN A 30 3.09 -13.04 -8.20
C GLN A 30 2.04 -12.30 -9.00
N SER A 31 2.07 -11.00 -8.93
CA SER A 31 1.13 -10.20 -9.70
C SER A 31 1.72 -9.90 -11.07
N ASN A 32 0.87 -9.77 -12.07
CA ASN A 32 1.33 -9.50 -13.43
C ASN A 32 1.68 -8.04 -13.64
N SER A 33 1.05 -7.15 -12.90
CA SER A 33 1.29 -5.72 -13.05
C SER A 33 0.94 -5.01 -11.77
N SER A 34 1.36 -3.75 -11.67
CA SER A 34 1.02 -2.95 -10.50
C SER A 34 -0.48 -2.73 -10.41
N ASP A 35 -1.16 -2.59 -11.55
CA ASP A 35 -2.61 -2.40 -11.54
C ASP A 35 -3.33 -3.60 -10.97
N ASP A 36 -2.87 -4.80 -11.34
CA ASP A 36 -3.46 -6.01 -10.80
C ASP A 36 -3.18 -6.14 -9.32
N ALA A 37 -1.97 -5.79 -8.90
CA ALA A 37 -1.60 -5.85 -7.50
C ALA A 37 -2.45 -4.89 -6.68
N ILE A 38 -2.67 -3.70 -7.19
CA ILE A 38 -3.49 -2.71 -6.51
C ILE A 38 -4.92 -3.22 -6.35
N ARG A 39 -5.44 -3.84 -7.40
CA ARG A 39 -6.80 -4.34 -7.36
C ARG A 39 -6.96 -5.43 -6.31
N VAL A 40 -6.02 -6.34 -6.24
CA VAL A 40 -6.04 -7.40 -5.23
C VAL A 40 -5.92 -6.80 -3.84
N ALA A 41 -5.01 -5.83 -3.68
CA ALA A 41 -4.80 -5.22 -2.38
C ALA A 41 -6.01 -4.43 -1.91
N GLN A 42 -6.72 -3.78 -2.83
CA GLN A 42 -7.93 -3.05 -2.46
C GLN A 42 -8.97 -3.98 -1.84
N ARG A 43 -9.15 -5.14 -2.44
CA ARG A 43 -10.10 -6.09 -1.90
C ARG A 43 -9.65 -6.63 -0.56
N ARG A 44 -8.37 -6.89 -0.40
CA ARG A 44 -7.86 -7.37 0.86
C ARG A 44 -8.00 -6.31 1.95
N PHE A 45 -7.72 -5.05 1.59
CA PHE A 45 -7.84 -3.94 2.53
C PHE A 45 -9.29 -3.82 3.00
N GLU A 46 -10.22 -3.90 2.07
CA GLU A 46 -11.63 -3.80 2.41
C GLU A 46 -12.06 -4.90 3.36
N GLY A 47 -11.57 -6.10 3.15
CA GLY A 47 -11.87 -7.21 4.04
C GLY A 47 -11.23 -7.06 5.41
N LEU A 48 -9.98 -6.61 5.45
CA LEU A 48 -9.27 -6.45 6.71
C LEU A 48 -9.84 -5.29 7.54
N GLU A 49 -10.24 -4.21 6.88
CA GLU A 49 -10.80 -3.06 7.57
C GLU A 49 -12.31 -3.15 7.74
N ASN A 50 -12.90 -4.19 7.16
CA ASN A 50 -14.33 -4.43 7.22
C ASN A 50 -15.13 -3.24 6.69
N VAL A 51 -14.74 -2.74 5.53
CA VAL A 51 -15.43 -1.62 4.87
C VAL A 51 -15.80 -2.03 3.46
N ALA A 52 -16.83 -1.41 2.92
CA ALA A 52 -17.30 -1.70 1.58
C ALA A 52 -16.40 -1.13 0.50
N ASP A 53 -15.70 -0.04 0.81
CA ASP A 53 -14.84 0.62 -0.16
C ASP A 53 -13.59 1.09 0.59
N TRP A 54 -12.40 0.78 0.04
CA TRP A 54 -11.15 1.15 0.70
C TRP A 54 -11.03 2.65 0.93
N ARG A 55 -11.68 3.46 0.07
CA ARG A 55 -11.60 4.91 0.19
C ARG A 55 -12.28 5.45 1.44
N LEU A 56 -13.02 4.61 2.14
CA LEU A 56 -13.61 5.04 3.40
C LEU A 56 -12.56 5.13 4.51
N HIS A 57 -11.44 4.41 4.36
CA HIS A 57 -10.40 4.38 5.39
C HIS A 57 -9.03 4.82 4.89
N ALA A 58 -8.86 5.08 3.61
CA ALA A 58 -7.58 5.54 3.06
C ALA A 58 -7.84 6.52 1.94
N ASP A 59 -6.87 7.36 1.66
CA ASP A 59 -7.02 8.41 0.66
C ASP A 59 -6.21 8.15 -0.61
N CYS A 60 -5.10 7.44 -0.51
CA CYS A 60 -4.32 7.12 -1.70
C CYS A 60 -3.56 5.82 -1.52
N ILE A 61 -3.08 5.30 -2.64
CA ILE A 61 -2.39 4.03 -2.70
C ILE A 61 -1.08 4.20 -3.44
N GLU A 62 -0.02 3.57 -2.95
CA GLU A 62 1.24 3.50 -3.66
C GLU A 62 1.61 2.05 -3.89
N ALA A 63 2.02 1.72 -5.11
CA ALA A 63 2.47 0.39 -5.44
C ALA A 63 4.00 0.41 -5.54
N CYS A 64 4.66 -0.43 -4.75
CA CYS A 64 6.11 -0.54 -4.77
C CYS A 64 6.48 -1.96 -5.14
N VAL A 65 7.38 -2.10 -6.09
CA VAL A 65 7.88 -3.42 -6.46
C VAL A 65 8.79 -3.90 -5.36
N GLU A 66 8.57 -5.11 -4.88
CA GLU A 66 9.42 -5.69 -3.88
C GLU A 66 10.68 -6.16 -4.56
N GLN A 67 11.83 -5.69 -4.10
CA GLN A 67 13.10 -6.00 -4.72
C GLN A 67 13.81 -7.02 -3.93
N GLN A 68 13.86 -8.23 -4.45
CA GLN A 68 14.61 -9.26 -3.80
C GLN A 68 16.03 -8.93 -3.71
N ARG A 69 16.51 -8.20 -4.66
CA ARG A 69 17.87 -7.86 -4.70
C ARG A 69 18.34 -7.09 -3.53
N ALA A 70 17.46 -6.37 -2.87
CA ALA A 70 17.86 -5.62 -1.71
C ALA A 70 18.43 -6.52 -0.66
N GLN A 71 18.00 -7.74 -0.62
CA GLN A 71 18.52 -8.64 0.34
C GLN A 71 19.89 -9.05 0.02
N ASP A 72 20.17 -9.19 -1.23
CA ASP A 72 21.49 -9.59 -1.61
C ASP A 72 22.48 -8.56 -1.22
N SER A 73 22.14 -7.33 -1.31
CA SER A 73 23.10 -6.33 -0.98
C SER A 73 23.43 -6.36 0.46
N GLN A 74 22.60 -6.87 1.28
CA GLN A 74 22.95 -6.93 2.63
C GLN A 74 23.92 -7.97 2.91
N ALA A 75 23.95 -8.96 2.12
CA ALA A 75 24.88 -10.03 2.33
C ALA A 75 26.29 -9.55 2.16
N ALA A 76 26.48 -8.49 1.55
CA ALA A 76 27.85 -8.02 1.31
C ALA A 76 28.52 -7.46 2.54
#